data_e29c5664c8c58c14c0a3d97b746d3ff1
#
_entry.id   e29c5664c8c58c14c0a3d97b746d3ff1
#
_cell.length_a   1.000
_cell.length_b   1.000
_cell.length_c   1.000
_cell.angle_alpha   90.00
_cell.angle_beta   90.00
_cell.angle_gamma   90.00
#
_symmetry.space_group_name_H-M   'P 1'
#
loop_
_entity.id
_entity.type
_entity.pdbx_description
1 polymer ?
#
loop_
_entity_poly.entity_id
_entity_poly.type
_entity_poly.pdbx_seq_one_letter_code
_entity_poly.pdbx_strand_id
1 'polypeptide(L)'
;MSEELLNSTSPISIETIYAAIRDNGFSERTTQLIDNFTNDILNGKTNLTQFNQAEHAGLCCAGEMLIGAYIVGCYARTSLEASADASASQTCPGNWEIDELQEKLVQQWAEARGIWFDNAEKDIEVEYGPMIAQGAEAKVYYQNGDTSVIKLRTSIYATLGRALESIVLHNALFAETPMNVIGFTRDSDGMFRIICTQPYVTCKRLATKQEIDLMVAQKGFRDNGDGRGVNYIGERLHLEDMHPANVFIDAVSDTPICIDCIVKFVRKKC
;
A
#
# COMPACT_ATOMS: atom_id res chain seq x y z
N MET A 1 7.19 -14.31 17.13
CA MET A 1 8.10 -13.79 16.09
C MET A 1 9.39 -13.38 16.78
N SER A 2 10.53 -13.95 16.40
CA SER A 2 11.81 -13.76 17.10
C SER A 2 12.35 -12.34 16.88
N GLU A 3 13.05 -11.80 17.88
CA GLU A 3 13.75 -10.49 17.80
C GLU A 3 14.73 -10.37 16.62
N GLU A 4 15.18 -11.48 16.06
CA GLU A 4 16.09 -11.54 14.91
C GLU A 4 15.51 -10.92 13.63
N LEU A 5 14.19 -11.02 13.41
CA LEU A 5 13.53 -10.41 12.25
C LEU A 5 13.45 -8.88 12.32
N LEU A 6 13.58 -8.31 13.52
CA LEU A 6 13.54 -6.86 13.76
C LEU A 6 14.90 -6.18 13.57
N ASN A 7 15.99 -6.93 13.60
CA ASN A 7 17.37 -6.41 13.55
C ASN A 7 17.99 -6.49 12.15
N SER A 8 17.32 -7.10 11.19
CA SER A 8 17.85 -7.22 9.83
C SER A 8 17.69 -5.90 9.09
N THR A 9 18.78 -5.38 8.55
CA THR A 9 18.80 -4.28 7.57
C THR A 9 18.23 -4.71 6.21
N SER A 10 17.97 -6.00 6.07
CA SER A 10 17.30 -6.60 4.92
C SER A 10 15.88 -6.07 4.77
N PRO A 11 15.36 -5.96 3.55
CA PRO A 11 13.94 -5.66 3.33
C PRO A 11 13.11 -6.65 4.15
N ILE A 12 12.01 -6.16 4.72
CA ILE A 12 11.09 -6.99 5.50
C ILE A 12 10.71 -8.16 4.61
N SER A 13 10.95 -9.37 5.11
CA SER A 13 10.69 -10.55 4.30
C SER A 13 9.21 -10.66 3.95
N ILE A 14 8.92 -11.23 2.80
CA ILE A 14 7.55 -11.54 2.37
C ILE A 14 6.83 -12.34 3.46
N GLU A 15 7.53 -13.26 4.15
CA GLU A 15 6.98 -14.04 5.25
C GLU A 15 6.54 -13.20 6.44
N THR A 16 7.24 -12.09 6.74
CA THR A 16 6.88 -11.20 7.86
C THR A 16 5.59 -10.45 7.55
N ILE A 17 5.45 -9.97 6.33
CA ILE A 17 4.23 -9.30 5.88
C ILE A 17 3.09 -10.30 5.78
N TYR A 18 3.38 -11.47 5.25
CA TYR A 18 2.47 -12.59 5.19
C TYR A 18 1.92 -12.99 6.56
N ALA A 19 2.77 -13.11 7.58
CA ALA A 19 2.32 -13.40 8.93
C ALA A 19 1.42 -12.30 9.48
N ALA A 20 1.75 -11.03 9.22
CA ALA A 20 0.92 -9.90 9.64
C ALA A 20 -0.43 -9.86 8.91
N ILE A 21 -0.46 -10.25 7.65
CA ILE A 21 -1.67 -10.32 6.81
C ILE A 21 -2.55 -11.50 7.21
N ARG A 22 -1.97 -12.69 7.39
CA ARG A 22 -2.67 -13.91 7.80
C ARG A 22 -3.40 -13.75 9.13
N ASP A 23 -2.78 -13.09 10.09
CA ASP A 23 -3.34 -12.87 11.41
C ASP A 23 -4.49 -11.85 11.39
N ASN A 24 -4.70 -11.12 10.29
CA ASN A 24 -5.71 -10.08 10.12
C ASN A 24 -6.83 -10.41 9.10
N GLY A 25 -6.98 -11.66 8.67
CA GLY A 25 -8.22 -12.10 8.06
C GLY A 25 -8.25 -12.24 6.53
N PHE A 26 -7.10 -12.50 5.88
CA PHE A 26 -7.12 -12.94 4.48
C PHE A 26 -7.76 -14.33 4.34
N SER A 27 -8.46 -14.54 3.23
CA SER A 27 -9.05 -15.83 2.94
C SER A 27 -7.96 -16.92 2.81
N GLU A 28 -8.30 -18.15 3.16
CA GLU A 28 -7.40 -19.31 3.06
C GLU A 28 -6.82 -19.45 1.63
N ARG A 29 -7.61 -19.11 0.62
CA ARG A 29 -7.22 -19.11 -0.79
C ARG A 29 -6.17 -18.06 -1.10
N THR A 30 -6.33 -16.80 -0.62
CA THR A 30 -5.36 -15.72 -0.78
C THR A 30 -4.05 -16.09 -0.08
N THR A 31 -4.15 -16.69 1.10
CA THR A 31 -3.03 -17.23 1.87
C THR A 31 -2.22 -18.23 1.04
N GLN A 32 -2.90 -19.20 0.44
CA GLN A 32 -2.25 -20.26 -0.33
C GLN A 32 -1.60 -19.74 -1.63
N LEU A 33 -2.17 -18.72 -2.26
CA LEU A 33 -1.59 -18.08 -3.45
C LEU A 33 -0.29 -17.33 -3.12
N ILE A 34 -0.26 -16.65 -1.98
CA ILE A 34 0.94 -15.95 -1.49
C ILE A 34 2.03 -16.98 -1.14
N ASP A 35 1.68 -18.09 -0.47
CA ASP A 35 2.61 -19.17 -0.15
C ASP A 35 3.23 -19.79 -1.40
N ASN A 36 2.41 -20.12 -2.38
CA ASN A 36 2.88 -20.71 -3.64
C ASN A 36 3.82 -19.75 -4.37
N PHE A 37 3.45 -18.48 -4.46
CA PHE A 37 4.26 -17.47 -5.13
C PHE A 37 5.58 -17.20 -4.39
N THR A 38 5.54 -17.10 -3.07
CA THR A 38 6.74 -16.95 -2.24
C THR A 38 7.69 -18.13 -2.42
N ASN A 39 7.16 -19.34 -2.42
CA ASN A 39 7.96 -20.56 -2.64
C ASN A 39 8.57 -20.59 -4.05
N ASP A 40 7.85 -20.13 -5.08
CA ASP A 40 8.36 -20.07 -6.45
C ASP A 40 9.49 -19.05 -6.59
N ILE A 41 9.37 -17.87 -5.94
CA ILE A 41 10.45 -16.88 -5.86
C ILE A 41 11.68 -17.46 -5.16
N LEU A 42 11.52 -18.04 -3.98
CA LEU A 42 12.62 -18.59 -3.19
C LEU A 42 13.33 -19.75 -3.90
N ASN A 43 12.62 -20.49 -4.74
CA ASN A 43 13.16 -21.61 -5.52
C ASN A 43 13.69 -21.20 -6.91
N GLY A 44 13.76 -19.90 -7.21
CA GLY A 44 14.27 -19.38 -8.49
C GLY A 44 13.44 -19.76 -9.70
N LYS A 45 12.18 -20.18 -9.50
CA LYS A 45 11.26 -20.58 -10.58
C LYS A 45 10.52 -19.42 -11.24
N THR A 46 10.85 -18.18 -10.90
CA THR A 46 10.13 -17.01 -11.36
C THR A 46 10.42 -16.67 -12.82
N ASN A 47 9.58 -17.20 -13.66
CA ASN A 47 9.20 -16.50 -14.87
C ASN A 47 7.89 -15.74 -14.54
N LEU A 48 7.94 -14.42 -14.39
CA LEU A 48 6.75 -13.58 -14.17
C LEU A 48 5.66 -13.85 -15.22
N THR A 49 6.05 -14.27 -16.42
CA THR A 49 5.16 -14.67 -17.50
C THR A 49 4.40 -15.97 -17.21
N GLN A 50 5.00 -16.93 -16.49
CA GLN A 50 4.32 -18.17 -16.10
C GLN A 50 3.34 -17.98 -14.96
N PHE A 51 3.61 -17.04 -14.05
CA PHE A 51 2.66 -16.63 -13.01
C PHE A 51 1.35 -16.10 -13.63
N ASN A 52 1.41 -15.53 -14.83
CA ASN A 52 0.28 -14.90 -15.50
C ASN A 52 -0.69 -15.85 -16.20
N GLN A 53 -0.31 -17.06 -16.56
CA GLN A 53 -1.08 -17.83 -17.56
C GLN A 53 -2.00 -18.95 -17.07
N ALA A 54 -1.74 -19.59 -15.95
CA ALA A 54 -2.38 -20.87 -15.68
C ALA A 54 -3.44 -20.90 -14.57
N GLU A 55 -3.37 -20.07 -13.54
CA GLU A 55 -4.16 -20.30 -12.31
C GLU A 55 -5.03 -19.11 -11.85
N HIS A 56 -5.02 -17.99 -12.56
CA HIS A 56 -5.49 -16.73 -12.02
C HIS A 56 -6.73 -16.12 -12.68
N ALA A 57 -7.42 -16.82 -13.54
CA ALA A 57 -8.70 -16.37 -14.12
C ALA A 57 -9.81 -16.11 -13.08
N GLY A 58 -9.51 -16.24 -11.80
CA GLY A 58 -10.44 -16.05 -10.69
C GLY A 58 -9.98 -15.09 -9.59
N LEU A 59 -8.88 -14.36 -9.78
CA LEU A 59 -8.41 -13.36 -8.82
C LEU A 59 -9.18 -12.04 -9.02
N CYS A 60 -10.40 -11.98 -8.56
CA CYS A 60 -11.27 -10.82 -8.72
C CYS A 60 -11.50 -10.03 -7.43
N CYS A 61 -10.70 -10.20 -6.37
CA CYS A 61 -10.86 -9.34 -5.21
C CYS A 61 -9.71 -8.34 -5.06
N ALA A 62 -10.08 -7.11 -4.73
CA ALA A 62 -9.17 -5.98 -4.66
C ALA A 62 -7.97 -6.20 -3.71
N GLY A 63 -8.15 -7.00 -2.66
CA GLY A 63 -7.07 -7.39 -1.75
C GLY A 63 -5.97 -8.22 -2.43
N GLU A 64 -6.35 -9.08 -3.36
CA GLU A 64 -5.41 -9.93 -4.11
C GLU A 64 -4.57 -9.12 -5.11
N MET A 65 -5.16 -8.08 -5.73
CA MET A 65 -4.42 -7.17 -6.61
C MET A 65 -3.37 -6.38 -5.85
N LEU A 66 -3.71 -5.87 -4.67
CA LEU A 66 -2.78 -5.16 -3.80
C LEU A 66 -1.60 -6.06 -3.40
N ILE A 67 -1.90 -7.27 -2.94
CA ILE A 67 -0.86 -8.22 -2.50
C ILE A 67 0.00 -8.66 -3.67
N GLY A 68 -0.59 -8.96 -4.83
CA GLY A 68 0.14 -9.33 -6.03
C GLY A 68 1.13 -8.24 -6.46
N ALA A 69 0.67 -6.99 -6.54
CA ALA A 69 1.53 -5.85 -6.87
C ALA A 69 2.65 -5.64 -5.84
N TYR A 70 2.33 -5.79 -4.56
CA TYR A 70 3.31 -5.68 -3.48
C TYR A 70 4.40 -6.75 -3.58
N ILE A 71 4.04 -8.01 -3.86
CA ILE A 71 4.99 -9.10 -4.04
C ILE A 71 5.89 -8.85 -5.25
N VAL A 72 5.34 -8.38 -6.37
CA VAL A 72 6.11 -8.01 -7.56
C VAL A 72 7.11 -6.89 -7.24
N GLY A 73 6.69 -5.88 -6.47
CA GLY A 73 7.57 -4.81 -6.00
C GLY A 73 8.71 -5.30 -5.10
N CYS A 74 8.43 -6.23 -4.19
CA CYS A 74 9.45 -6.86 -3.34
C CYS A 74 10.45 -7.68 -4.18
N TYR A 75 9.97 -8.45 -5.16
CA TYR A 75 10.82 -9.21 -6.06
C TYR A 75 11.76 -8.31 -6.87
N ALA A 76 11.26 -7.20 -7.42
CA ALA A 76 12.06 -6.22 -8.14
C ALA A 76 13.26 -5.74 -7.31
N ARG A 77 13.00 -5.37 -6.07
CA ARG A 77 14.03 -4.91 -5.13
C ARG A 77 15.08 -6.00 -4.86
N THR A 78 14.63 -7.20 -4.51
CA THR A 78 15.54 -8.31 -4.18
C THR A 78 16.41 -8.69 -5.38
N SER A 79 15.85 -8.68 -6.59
CA SER A 79 16.59 -9.00 -7.82
C SER A 79 17.67 -7.96 -8.12
N LEU A 80 17.40 -6.69 -7.87
CA LEU A 80 18.37 -5.61 -8.09
C LEU A 80 19.50 -5.67 -7.06
N GLU A 81 19.17 -5.89 -5.79
CA GLU A 81 20.15 -6.05 -4.71
C GLU A 81 21.08 -7.26 -4.96
N ALA A 82 20.53 -8.41 -5.35
CA ALA A 82 21.31 -9.59 -5.69
C ALA A 82 22.24 -9.37 -6.91
N SER A 83 21.81 -8.58 -7.89
CA SER A 83 22.63 -8.26 -9.06
C SER A 83 23.79 -7.30 -8.70
N ALA A 84 23.57 -6.41 -7.75
CA ALA A 84 24.60 -5.50 -7.24
C ALA A 84 25.67 -6.24 -6.44
N ASP A 85 25.29 -7.22 -5.62
CA ASP A 85 26.24 -8.05 -4.87
C ASP A 85 27.10 -8.93 -5.77
N ALA A 86 26.56 -9.38 -6.90
CA ALA A 86 27.29 -10.19 -7.89
C ALA A 86 28.28 -9.37 -8.73
N SER A 87 28.07 -8.08 -8.87
CA SER A 87 28.99 -7.17 -9.54
C SER A 87 29.98 -6.63 -8.52
N ALA A 88 31.29 -6.71 -8.77
CA ALA A 88 32.36 -6.23 -7.88
C ALA A 88 32.34 -4.71 -7.59
N SER A 89 31.29 -4.01 -7.99
CA SER A 89 30.99 -2.61 -7.70
C SER A 89 30.08 -2.56 -6.48
N GLN A 90 30.63 -2.26 -5.32
CA GLN A 90 29.96 -2.19 -4.00
C GLN A 90 29.02 -0.99 -3.84
N THR A 91 28.29 -0.55 -4.85
CA THR A 91 27.30 0.50 -4.71
C THR A 91 25.93 -0.12 -4.59
N CYS A 92 25.28 -0.01 -3.41
CA CYS A 92 23.89 -0.35 -3.26
C CYS A 92 23.05 0.45 -4.28
N PRO A 93 22.05 -0.17 -4.94
CA PRO A 93 21.18 0.54 -5.86
C PRO A 93 20.48 1.71 -5.16
N GLY A 94 20.40 2.84 -5.83
CA GLY A 94 19.68 4.01 -5.33
C GLY A 94 18.17 3.77 -5.27
N ASN A 95 17.46 4.52 -4.43
CA ASN A 95 16.00 4.38 -4.32
C ASN A 95 15.29 4.59 -5.68
N TRP A 96 15.81 5.45 -6.54
CA TRP A 96 15.23 5.71 -7.86
C TRP A 96 15.36 4.52 -8.82
N GLU A 97 16.48 3.78 -8.78
CA GLU A 97 16.67 2.56 -9.59
C GLU A 97 15.72 1.45 -9.14
N ILE A 98 15.51 1.34 -7.82
CA ILE A 98 14.56 0.40 -7.24
C ILE A 98 13.15 0.78 -7.67
N ASP A 99 12.78 2.05 -7.62
CA ASP A 99 11.45 2.53 -7.95
C ASP A 99 11.14 2.34 -9.44
N GLU A 100 12.05 2.70 -10.32
CA GLU A 100 11.92 2.49 -11.76
C GLU A 100 11.70 1.01 -12.11
N LEU A 101 12.45 0.10 -11.48
CA LEU A 101 12.27 -1.33 -11.71
C LEU A 101 10.95 -1.84 -11.13
N GLN A 102 10.55 -1.35 -9.95
CA GLN A 102 9.27 -1.68 -9.34
C GLN A 102 8.10 -1.23 -10.22
N GLU A 103 8.10 0.01 -10.67
CA GLU A 103 7.07 0.53 -11.58
C GLU A 103 6.98 -0.29 -12.87
N LYS A 104 8.13 -0.58 -13.48
CA LYS A 104 8.18 -1.37 -14.71
C LYS A 104 7.58 -2.77 -14.53
N LEU A 105 7.98 -3.49 -13.48
CA LEU A 105 7.52 -4.85 -13.27
C LEU A 105 6.05 -4.90 -12.81
N VAL A 106 5.61 -3.97 -11.99
CA VAL A 106 4.19 -3.85 -11.61
C VAL A 106 3.34 -3.48 -12.83
N GLN A 107 3.81 -2.59 -13.71
CA GLN A 107 3.12 -2.28 -14.96
C GLN A 107 2.94 -3.53 -15.83
N GLN A 108 4.04 -4.26 -16.11
CA GLN A 108 3.98 -5.50 -16.90
C GLN A 108 3.03 -6.53 -16.30
N TRP A 109 3.07 -6.67 -14.98
CA TRP A 109 2.16 -7.56 -14.25
C TRP A 109 0.71 -7.10 -14.37
N ALA A 110 0.44 -5.80 -14.25
CA ALA A 110 -0.89 -5.21 -14.36
C ALA A 110 -1.46 -5.34 -15.79
N GLU A 111 -0.64 -5.09 -16.83
CA GLU A 111 -0.99 -5.28 -18.23
C GLU A 111 -1.40 -6.73 -18.50
N ALA A 112 -0.60 -7.69 -18.04
CA ALA A 112 -0.90 -9.12 -18.20
C ALA A 112 -2.18 -9.55 -17.46
N ARG A 113 -2.63 -8.78 -16.48
CA ARG A 113 -3.86 -9.00 -15.68
C ARG A 113 -5.07 -8.23 -16.18
N GLY A 114 -4.90 -7.33 -17.16
CA GLY A 114 -5.96 -6.45 -17.61
C GLY A 114 -6.41 -5.42 -16.56
N ILE A 115 -5.51 -5.05 -15.65
CA ILE A 115 -5.72 -4.03 -14.61
C ILE A 115 -4.79 -2.84 -14.78
N TRP A 116 -4.17 -2.71 -15.94
CA TRP A 116 -3.50 -1.49 -16.39
C TRP A 116 -4.48 -0.68 -17.23
N PHE A 117 -4.63 0.60 -16.90
CA PHE A 117 -5.57 1.51 -17.56
C PHE A 117 -4.82 2.66 -18.21
N ASP A 118 -4.96 2.79 -19.52
CA ASP A 118 -4.47 3.96 -20.24
C ASP A 118 -5.49 5.10 -20.07
N ASN A 119 -5.01 6.32 -19.79
CA ASN A 119 -5.86 7.50 -19.60
C ASN A 119 -6.90 7.41 -18.46
N ALA A 120 -6.60 6.65 -17.41
CA ALA A 120 -7.54 6.38 -16.31
C ALA A 120 -8.18 7.62 -15.68
N GLU A 121 -7.48 8.77 -15.62
CA GLU A 121 -8.05 10.01 -15.04
C GLU A 121 -9.34 10.43 -15.73
N LYS A 122 -9.36 10.41 -17.07
CA LYS A 122 -10.53 10.80 -17.85
C LYS A 122 -11.67 9.78 -17.73
N ASP A 123 -11.33 8.50 -17.77
CA ASP A 123 -12.32 7.44 -17.66
C ASP A 123 -12.93 7.41 -16.27
N ILE A 124 -12.13 7.61 -15.23
CA ILE A 124 -12.60 7.72 -13.84
C ILE A 124 -13.54 8.91 -13.66
N GLU A 125 -13.20 10.07 -14.22
CA GLU A 125 -14.08 11.26 -14.12
C GLU A 125 -15.43 11.02 -14.80
N VAL A 126 -15.44 10.31 -15.91
CA VAL A 126 -16.69 9.99 -16.63
C VAL A 126 -17.51 8.93 -15.90
N GLU A 127 -16.88 7.91 -15.34
CA GLU A 127 -17.55 6.74 -14.73
C GLU A 127 -17.90 6.97 -13.26
N TYR A 128 -17.01 7.61 -12.50
CA TYR A 128 -17.10 7.74 -11.03
C TYR A 128 -17.30 9.19 -10.56
N GLY A 129 -17.53 10.13 -11.47
CA GLY A 129 -17.83 11.51 -11.16
C GLY A 129 -16.60 12.43 -11.02
N PRO A 130 -16.83 13.71 -10.71
CA PRO A 130 -15.79 14.72 -10.72
C PRO A 130 -14.75 14.54 -9.62
N MET A 131 -13.57 15.08 -9.85
CA MET A 131 -12.55 15.19 -8.82
C MET A 131 -13.04 16.15 -7.72
N ILE A 132 -13.12 15.66 -6.48
CA ILE A 132 -13.60 16.41 -5.30
C ILE A 132 -12.47 16.91 -4.41
N ALA A 133 -11.29 16.29 -4.49
CA ALA A 133 -10.10 16.69 -3.73
C ALA A 133 -8.82 16.30 -4.45
N GLN A 134 -7.78 17.10 -4.23
CA GLN A 134 -6.42 16.80 -4.68
C GLN A 134 -5.42 17.21 -3.60
N GLY A 135 -4.58 16.24 -3.21
CA GLY A 135 -3.42 16.44 -2.35
C GLY A 135 -2.12 16.17 -3.09
N ALA A 136 -1.01 16.15 -2.35
CA ALA A 136 0.30 15.84 -2.92
C ALA A 136 0.39 14.39 -3.43
N GLU A 137 -0.23 13.45 -2.73
CA GLU A 137 -0.14 12.00 -3.01
C GLU A 137 -1.40 11.39 -3.61
N ALA A 138 -2.54 12.12 -3.64
CA ALA A 138 -3.79 11.55 -4.13
C ALA A 138 -4.68 12.57 -4.83
N LYS A 139 -5.35 12.12 -5.88
CA LYS A 139 -6.54 12.75 -6.49
C LYS A 139 -7.74 11.89 -6.09
N VAL A 140 -8.83 12.51 -5.64
CA VAL A 140 -10.02 11.82 -5.14
C VAL A 140 -11.22 12.18 -6.00
N TYR A 141 -11.92 11.16 -6.48
CA TYR A 141 -13.11 11.29 -7.33
C TYR A 141 -14.31 10.70 -6.60
N TYR A 142 -15.46 11.34 -6.76
CA TYR A 142 -16.70 10.91 -6.11
C TYR A 142 -17.93 11.39 -6.86
N GLN A 143 -18.86 10.50 -7.05
CA GLN A 143 -20.20 10.82 -7.50
C GLN A 143 -21.18 10.78 -6.32
N ASN A 144 -21.97 11.82 -6.19
CA ASN A 144 -22.91 11.94 -5.07
C ASN A 144 -23.89 10.77 -5.04
N GLY A 145 -23.94 10.09 -3.91
CA GLY A 145 -24.74 8.89 -3.69
C GLY A 145 -24.00 7.58 -3.78
N ASP A 146 -22.72 7.60 -4.19
CA ASP A 146 -21.88 6.40 -4.18
C ASP A 146 -21.48 6.01 -2.75
N THR A 147 -21.23 4.74 -2.55
CA THR A 147 -20.76 4.20 -1.27
C THR A 147 -19.24 4.24 -1.13
N SER A 148 -18.52 4.60 -2.18
CA SER A 148 -17.08 4.61 -2.23
C SER A 148 -16.55 5.81 -3.03
N VAL A 149 -15.35 6.25 -2.72
CA VAL A 149 -14.54 7.16 -3.53
C VAL A 149 -13.53 6.39 -4.36
N ILE A 150 -13.09 6.96 -5.47
CA ILE A 150 -11.91 6.50 -6.22
C ILE A 150 -10.75 7.40 -5.86
N LYS A 151 -9.60 6.79 -5.56
CA LYS A 151 -8.34 7.50 -5.31
C LYS A 151 -7.30 7.10 -6.35
N LEU A 152 -6.71 8.09 -7.01
CA LEU A 152 -5.47 7.92 -7.76
C LEU A 152 -4.30 8.31 -6.86
N ARG A 153 -3.59 7.32 -6.37
CA ARG A 153 -2.49 7.53 -5.40
C ARG A 153 -1.13 7.38 -6.05
N THR A 154 -0.20 8.18 -5.59
CA THR A 154 1.24 8.00 -5.84
C THR A 154 2.00 8.13 -4.52
N SER A 155 3.26 7.77 -4.53
CA SER A 155 4.17 8.12 -3.44
C SER A 155 5.24 9.07 -3.97
N ILE A 156 5.30 10.27 -3.44
CA ILE A 156 6.33 11.26 -3.80
C ILE A 156 7.57 11.17 -2.90
N TYR A 157 7.46 10.43 -1.79
CA TYR A 157 8.52 10.32 -0.77
C TYR A 157 9.07 8.92 -0.59
N ALA A 158 8.52 7.94 -1.30
CA ALA A 158 8.89 6.55 -1.17
C ALA A 158 8.81 5.82 -2.51
N THR A 159 9.39 4.64 -2.59
CA THR A 159 9.26 3.79 -3.77
C THR A 159 7.84 3.20 -3.86
N LEU A 160 7.45 2.76 -5.07
CA LEU A 160 6.16 2.10 -5.30
C LEU A 160 5.92 0.94 -4.32
N GLY A 161 6.96 0.11 -4.06
CA GLY A 161 6.85 -0.98 -3.08
C GLY A 161 6.53 -0.49 -1.67
N ARG A 162 7.02 0.69 -1.29
CA ARG A 162 6.68 1.31 0.00
C ARG A 162 5.26 1.86 0.05
N ALA A 163 4.79 2.42 -1.05
CA ALA A 163 3.41 2.87 -1.15
C ALA A 163 2.43 1.69 -1.01
N LEU A 164 2.71 0.58 -1.68
CA LEU A 164 1.92 -0.66 -1.57
C LEU A 164 1.99 -1.26 -0.16
N GLU A 165 3.18 -1.30 0.47
CA GLU A 165 3.34 -1.71 1.88
C GLU A 165 2.46 -0.87 2.81
N SER A 166 2.46 0.45 2.63
CA SER A 166 1.64 1.36 3.43
C SER A 166 0.15 1.07 3.29
N ILE A 167 -0.34 0.79 2.08
CA ILE A 167 -1.75 0.43 1.86
C ILE A 167 -2.10 -0.91 2.54
N VAL A 168 -1.24 -1.92 2.44
CA VAL A 168 -1.45 -3.21 3.13
C VAL A 168 -1.58 -3.01 4.64
N LEU A 169 -0.67 -2.24 5.21
CA LEU A 169 -0.64 -1.98 6.66
C LEU A 169 -1.81 -1.08 7.10
N HIS A 170 -2.19 -0.08 6.28
CA HIS A 170 -3.38 0.74 6.51
C HIS A 170 -4.63 -0.15 6.61
N ASN A 171 -4.83 -1.04 5.65
CA ASN A 171 -5.99 -1.93 5.60
C ASN A 171 -6.07 -2.87 6.82
N ALA A 172 -4.91 -3.26 7.37
CA ALA A 172 -4.85 -4.06 8.59
C ALA A 172 -5.19 -3.27 9.86
N LEU A 173 -4.87 -1.97 9.90
CA LEU A 173 -5.08 -1.11 11.07
C LEU A 173 -6.44 -0.40 11.07
N PHE A 174 -6.94 -0.05 9.89
CA PHE A 174 -8.16 0.74 9.67
C PHE A 174 -9.10 -0.02 8.73
N ALA A 175 -9.57 -1.17 9.20
CA ALA A 175 -10.42 -2.08 8.44
C ALA A 175 -11.79 -1.47 8.03
N GLU A 176 -12.18 -0.39 8.68
CA GLU A 176 -13.38 0.40 8.37
C GLU A 176 -13.24 1.23 7.08
N THR A 177 -12.02 1.55 6.68
CA THR A 177 -11.71 2.35 5.47
C THR A 177 -10.64 1.69 4.59
N PRO A 178 -10.81 0.42 4.19
CA PRO A 178 -9.81 -0.27 3.40
C PRO A 178 -9.64 0.39 2.03
N MET A 179 -8.40 0.52 1.60
CA MET A 179 -8.05 0.92 0.24
C MET A 179 -7.95 -0.32 -0.62
N ASN A 180 -8.95 -0.55 -1.46
CA ASN A 180 -8.99 -1.69 -2.35
C ASN A 180 -8.36 -1.31 -3.69
N VAL A 181 -7.20 -1.84 -4.02
CA VAL A 181 -6.54 -1.61 -5.31
C VAL A 181 -7.35 -2.29 -6.40
N ILE A 182 -7.73 -1.52 -7.42
CA ILE A 182 -8.48 -2.00 -8.59
C ILE A 182 -7.68 -1.91 -9.89
N GLY A 183 -6.55 -1.22 -9.87
CA GLY A 183 -5.66 -1.14 -11.04
C GLY A 183 -4.54 -0.12 -10.88
N PHE A 184 -3.88 0.11 -12.01
CA PHE A 184 -2.72 0.99 -12.12
C PHE A 184 -2.78 1.79 -13.41
N THR A 185 -2.13 2.95 -13.42
CA THR A 185 -2.04 3.82 -14.60
C THR A 185 -0.80 4.71 -14.51
N ARG A 186 -0.49 5.40 -15.62
CA ARG A 186 0.27 6.65 -15.58
C ARG A 186 -0.67 7.80 -15.87
N ASP A 187 -0.55 8.86 -15.06
CA ASP A 187 -1.35 10.07 -15.30
C ASP A 187 -0.77 10.92 -16.45
N SER A 188 -1.42 12.04 -16.73
CA SER A 188 -1.01 12.98 -17.78
C SER A 188 0.40 13.54 -17.62
N ASP A 189 0.93 13.54 -16.38
CA ASP A 189 2.29 13.99 -16.07
C ASP A 189 3.30 12.84 -16.12
N GLY A 190 2.86 11.63 -16.49
CA GLY A 190 3.68 10.42 -16.55
C GLY A 190 3.93 9.76 -15.19
N MET A 191 3.31 10.25 -14.12
CA MET A 191 3.47 9.70 -12.78
C MET A 191 2.72 8.37 -12.65
N PHE A 192 3.38 7.37 -12.07
CA PHE A 192 2.74 6.09 -11.76
C PHE A 192 1.67 6.28 -10.68
N ARG A 193 0.47 5.76 -10.94
CA ARG A 193 -0.67 5.86 -10.03
C ARG A 193 -1.24 4.49 -9.68
N ILE A 194 -1.54 4.32 -8.40
CA ILE A 194 -2.32 3.20 -7.88
C ILE A 194 -3.77 3.65 -7.85
N ILE A 195 -4.66 2.92 -8.50
CA ILE A 195 -6.09 3.19 -8.51
C ILE A 195 -6.74 2.38 -7.39
N CYS A 196 -7.35 3.08 -6.43
CA CYS A 196 -7.99 2.44 -5.28
C CYS A 196 -9.45 2.88 -5.17
N THR A 197 -10.32 1.97 -4.72
CA THR A 197 -11.59 2.33 -4.09
C THR A 197 -11.42 2.39 -2.58
N GLN A 198 -12.18 3.27 -1.93
CA GLN A 198 -12.24 3.35 -0.47
C GLN A 198 -13.67 3.71 -0.05
N PRO A 199 -14.23 3.14 1.04
CA PRO A 199 -15.53 3.52 1.55
C PRO A 199 -15.65 5.04 1.74
N TYR A 200 -16.76 5.61 1.27
CA TYR A 200 -17.06 7.02 1.50
C TYR A 200 -17.46 7.25 2.97
N VAL A 201 -16.76 8.12 3.65
CA VAL A 201 -17.06 8.51 5.03
C VAL A 201 -17.81 9.83 5.04
N THR A 202 -19.02 9.83 5.57
CA THR A 202 -19.79 11.05 5.74
C THR A 202 -19.22 11.88 6.89
N CYS A 203 -18.40 12.87 6.53
CA CYS A 203 -17.71 13.69 7.50
C CYS A 203 -18.68 14.63 8.24
N LYS A 204 -18.85 14.44 9.56
CA LYS A 204 -19.55 15.37 10.44
C LYS A 204 -18.69 16.61 10.73
N ARG A 205 -17.42 16.38 11.01
CA ARG A 205 -16.35 17.36 11.23
C ARG A 205 -14.99 16.66 11.20
N LEU A 206 -13.95 17.45 11.14
CA LEU A 206 -12.59 16.93 11.35
C LEU A 206 -12.38 16.52 12.81
N ALA A 207 -11.60 15.48 13.04
CA ALA A 207 -11.20 15.09 14.38
C ALA A 207 -10.24 16.12 15.00
N THR A 208 -10.35 16.32 16.31
CA THR A 208 -9.36 17.09 17.06
C THR A 208 -8.10 16.24 17.31
N LYS A 209 -6.98 16.90 17.60
CA LYS A 209 -5.74 16.21 17.98
C LYS A 209 -5.96 15.23 19.12
N GLN A 210 -6.74 15.62 20.14
CA GLN A 210 -7.03 14.76 21.30
C GLN A 210 -7.81 13.50 20.90
N GLU A 211 -8.77 13.61 19.99
CA GLU A 211 -9.52 12.45 19.49
C GLU A 211 -8.63 11.51 18.66
N ILE A 212 -7.72 12.08 17.86
CA ILE A 212 -6.72 11.30 17.12
C ILE A 212 -5.78 10.57 18.10
N ASP A 213 -5.26 11.27 19.13
CA ASP A 213 -4.40 10.68 20.16
C ASP A 213 -5.07 9.50 20.86
N LEU A 214 -6.35 9.64 21.23
CA LEU A 214 -7.11 8.57 21.85
C LEU A 214 -7.33 7.38 20.91
N MET A 215 -7.68 7.64 19.65
CA MET A 215 -7.90 6.61 18.64
C MET A 215 -6.63 5.78 18.40
N VAL A 216 -5.49 6.43 18.22
CA VAL A 216 -4.24 5.71 17.97
C VAL A 216 -3.68 5.04 19.22
N ALA A 217 -3.91 5.61 20.42
CA ALA A 217 -3.54 4.99 21.68
C ALA A 217 -4.29 3.66 21.92
N GLN A 218 -5.57 3.58 21.55
CA GLN A 218 -6.35 2.33 21.59
C GLN A 218 -5.77 1.23 20.69
N LYS A 219 -5.05 1.62 19.63
CA LYS A 219 -4.36 0.71 18.71
C LYS A 219 -2.90 0.44 19.13
N GLY A 220 -2.47 0.93 20.31
CA GLY A 220 -1.13 0.69 20.85
C GLY A 220 -0.04 1.66 20.35
N PHE A 221 -0.44 2.81 19.81
CA PHE A 221 0.50 3.84 19.37
C PHE A 221 0.57 5.00 20.37
N ARG A 222 1.70 5.69 20.39
CA ARG A 222 1.95 6.90 21.14
C ARG A 222 2.63 7.94 20.27
N ASP A 223 2.56 9.20 20.63
CA ASP A 223 3.30 10.27 19.94
C ASP A 223 4.79 9.90 19.84
N ASN A 224 5.40 10.11 18.68
CA ASN A 224 6.79 9.76 18.42
C ASN A 224 7.80 10.77 18.98
N GLY A 225 7.32 11.90 19.50
CA GLY A 225 8.14 12.93 20.14
C GLY A 225 8.89 13.84 19.15
N ASP A 226 8.53 13.85 17.85
CA ASP A 226 9.20 14.70 16.83
C ASP A 226 8.71 16.17 16.86
N GLY A 227 7.78 16.50 17.72
CA GLY A 227 7.21 17.84 17.89
C GLY A 227 6.17 18.23 16.82
N ARG A 228 5.89 17.36 15.84
CA ARG A 228 4.87 17.62 14.81
C ARG A 228 3.47 17.29 15.28
N GLY A 229 3.34 16.32 16.20
CA GLY A 229 2.07 15.90 16.79
C GLY A 229 1.15 15.16 15.81
N VAL A 230 1.67 14.72 14.67
CA VAL A 230 0.93 13.98 13.63
C VAL A 230 1.56 12.62 13.35
N ASN A 231 2.65 12.30 14.02
CA ASN A 231 3.41 11.07 13.84
C ASN A 231 3.43 10.27 15.14
N TYR A 232 3.19 8.97 15.02
CA TYR A 232 3.05 8.07 16.17
C TYR A 232 3.90 6.83 15.98
N ILE A 233 4.31 6.25 17.10
CA ILE A 233 5.12 5.03 17.12
C ILE A 233 4.43 3.96 17.96
N GLY A 234 4.27 2.76 17.39
CA GLY A 234 3.92 1.53 18.07
C GLY A 234 5.14 0.65 18.31
N GLU A 235 4.91 -0.60 18.70
CA GLU A 235 5.98 -1.57 18.93
C GLU A 235 6.76 -1.88 17.66
N ARG A 236 6.06 -1.98 16.52
CA ARG A 236 6.62 -2.42 15.23
C ARG A 236 6.31 -1.49 14.07
N LEU A 237 5.38 -0.57 14.25
CA LEU A 237 4.88 0.28 13.19
C LEU A 237 5.00 1.75 13.57
N HIS A 238 5.22 2.58 12.55
CA HIS A 238 5.02 4.02 12.59
C HIS A 238 3.74 4.37 11.85
N LEU A 239 2.97 5.30 12.42
CA LEU A 239 1.92 6.04 11.72
C LEU A 239 2.44 7.45 11.48
N GLU A 240 2.33 7.92 10.25
CA GLU A 240 2.69 9.28 9.88
C GLU A 240 1.51 9.96 9.20
N ASP A 241 1.51 11.27 9.21
CA ASP A 241 0.51 12.12 8.57
C ASP A 241 -0.91 11.99 9.18
N MET A 242 -0.99 11.65 10.46
CA MET A 242 -2.25 11.53 11.21
C MET A 242 -2.76 12.91 11.65
N HIS A 243 -3.05 13.79 10.69
CA HIS A 243 -3.58 15.13 10.98
C HIS A 243 -5.10 15.19 10.81
N PRO A 244 -5.78 16.26 11.31
CA PRO A 244 -7.24 16.33 11.28
C PRO A 244 -7.89 16.16 9.90
N ALA A 245 -7.24 16.59 8.81
CA ALA A 245 -7.80 16.41 7.47
C ALA A 245 -7.76 14.95 6.98
N ASN A 246 -7.02 14.07 7.67
CA ASN A 246 -6.94 12.63 7.40
C ASN A 246 -7.77 11.78 8.38
N VAL A 247 -8.40 12.43 9.38
CA VAL A 247 -9.25 11.74 10.37
C VAL A 247 -10.57 12.51 10.55
N PHE A 248 -11.65 11.87 10.14
CA PHE A 248 -12.99 12.45 10.22
C PHE A 248 -13.75 11.89 11.42
N ILE A 249 -14.60 12.70 12.03
CA ILE A 249 -15.69 12.20 12.85
C ILE A 249 -16.82 11.82 11.91
N ASP A 250 -17.10 10.52 11.85
CA ASP A 250 -18.16 9.99 10.99
C ASP A 250 -19.53 10.44 11.49
N ALA A 251 -20.40 10.85 10.57
CA ALA A 251 -21.73 11.36 10.91
C ALA A 251 -22.68 10.27 11.41
N VAL A 252 -22.40 8.99 11.13
CA VAL A 252 -23.26 7.87 11.51
C VAL A 252 -22.83 7.29 12.87
N SER A 253 -21.55 6.96 13.02
CA SER A 253 -21.02 6.31 14.22
C SER A 253 -20.60 7.28 15.31
N ASP A 254 -20.44 8.57 14.97
CA ASP A 254 -19.91 9.63 15.85
C ASP A 254 -18.51 9.33 16.42
N THR A 255 -17.74 8.52 15.69
CA THR A 255 -16.38 8.09 16.06
C THR A 255 -15.33 8.61 15.08
N PRO A 256 -14.06 8.78 15.50
CA PRO A 256 -12.99 9.14 14.61
C PRO A 256 -12.66 7.97 13.66
N ILE A 257 -12.61 8.26 12.37
CA ILE A 257 -12.27 7.32 11.29
C ILE A 257 -11.10 7.88 10.49
N CYS A 258 -10.03 7.11 10.36
CA CYS A 258 -8.88 7.46 9.54
C CYS A 258 -9.18 7.14 8.07
N ILE A 259 -9.09 8.15 7.21
CA ILE A 259 -9.30 8.00 5.76
C ILE A 259 -7.98 7.98 4.97
N ASP A 260 -6.91 8.44 5.58
CA ASP A 260 -5.57 8.41 4.99
C ASP A 260 -4.49 8.48 6.08
N CYS A 261 -3.40 7.79 5.86
CA CYS A 261 -2.17 7.90 6.65
C CYS A 261 -1.05 7.11 5.96
N ILE A 262 0.18 7.35 6.38
CA ILE A 262 1.33 6.54 5.99
C ILE A 262 1.62 5.57 7.13
N VAL A 263 1.61 4.28 6.81
CA VAL A 263 1.98 3.22 7.75
C VAL A 263 3.25 2.55 7.27
N LYS A 264 4.23 2.41 8.14
CA LYS A 264 5.49 1.76 7.81
C LYS A 264 6.05 1.01 9.02
N PHE A 265 6.91 0.02 8.75
CA PHE A 265 7.60 -0.68 9.83
C PHE A 265 8.65 0.20 10.51
N VAL A 266 8.74 0.08 11.84
CA VAL A 266 9.86 0.64 12.62
C VAL A 266 11.14 -0.04 12.19
N ARG A 267 12.08 0.72 11.63
CA ARG A 267 13.43 0.24 11.34
C ARG A 267 14.34 0.75 12.44
N LYS A 268 15.03 -0.16 13.13
CA LYS A 268 16.13 0.26 14.00
C LYS A 268 17.19 0.92 13.11
N LYS A 269 17.58 2.14 13.45
CA LYS A 269 18.77 2.75 12.85
C LYS A 269 19.95 1.85 13.23
N CYS A 270 20.69 1.41 12.23
CA CYS A 270 22.00 0.80 12.44
C CYS A 270 22.96 1.82 13.03
#